data_45f4866be279a31949dd6ce715cf08bb
#
_entry.id   45f4866be279a31949dd6ce715cf08bb
#
_cell.length_a   1.000
_cell.length_b   1.000
_cell.length_c   1.000
_cell.angle_alpha   90.00
_cell.angle_beta   90.00
_cell.angle_gamma   90.00
#
_symmetry.space_group_name_H-M   'P 1'
#
loop_
_entity.id
_entity.type
_entity.pdbx_description
1 polymer ?
#
loop_
_entity_poly.entity_id
_entity_poly.type
_entity_poly.pdbx_seq_one_letter_code
_entity_poly.pdbx_strand_id
1 'polypeptide(L)'
;MKPAQMRITPQTGADVRAARGSGGAAHRLPPDHQGICVILCGVALLLSADLVSATDIDASSFRCITKMTPVRQFYVDNLQGNLDATLAAANSKAGAVYPPGSVIQLIPGEAMVKRDRGFNAATHDWEFFELDVSKGGTKIRKRGTTDVVNRFGGNCFGCHASAGAQWDLVCETDHGCAPLPVTRAMIRALQRTDPRCDNPSTSPEDAELLKQVEQLLKPPR
;
A
#
# COMPACT_ATOMS: atom_id res chain seq x y z
N MET A 1 19.03 -44.19 4.61
CA MET A 1 17.60 -43.94 4.83
C MET A 1 17.01 -43.40 3.54
N LYS A 2 16.09 -44.14 2.89
CA LYS A 2 15.47 -43.76 1.62
C LYS A 2 14.26 -42.89 1.87
N PRO A 3 13.94 -41.87 1.06
CA PRO A 3 12.70 -41.11 1.18
C PRO A 3 11.52 -41.88 0.60
N ALA A 4 10.40 -41.83 1.30
CA ALA A 4 9.14 -42.45 0.91
C ALA A 4 8.48 -41.65 -0.22
N GLN A 5 8.14 -42.31 -1.31
CA GLN A 5 7.34 -41.76 -2.40
C GLN A 5 5.84 -41.90 -2.07
N MET A 6 5.14 -40.78 -2.05
CA MET A 6 3.69 -40.74 -1.89
C MET A 6 3.03 -40.86 -3.26
N ARG A 7 2.28 -41.95 -3.48
CA ARG A 7 1.48 -42.19 -4.71
C ARG A 7 0.18 -41.42 -4.64
N ILE A 8 -0.08 -40.62 -5.67
CA ILE A 8 -1.39 -39.97 -5.90
C ILE A 8 -2.17 -40.87 -6.88
N THR A 9 -3.33 -41.39 -6.46
CA THR A 9 -4.29 -42.09 -7.30
C THR A 9 -5.31 -41.11 -7.88
N PRO A 10 -5.66 -41.20 -9.18
CA PRO A 10 -6.73 -40.40 -9.76
C PRO A 10 -8.09 -41.03 -9.50
N GLN A 11 -9.08 -40.25 -9.06
CA GLN A 11 -10.49 -40.66 -9.06
C GLN A 11 -11.15 -40.29 -10.38
N THR A 12 -11.72 -41.31 -11.00
CA THR A 12 -12.52 -41.27 -12.21
C THR A 12 -13.98 -40.92 -11.92
N GLY A 13 -14.52 -40.05 -12.73
CA GLY A 13 -15.83 -39.99 -13.37
C GLY A 13 -17.10 -40.33 -12.60
N ALA A 14 -18.05 -39.43 -12.62
CA ALA A 14 -19.48 -39.75 -12.49
C ALA A 14 -20.28 -38.96 -13.53
N ASP A 15 -20.94 -39.72 -14.38
CA ASP A 15 -21.90 -39.34 -15.42
C ASP A 15 -23.10 -38.58 -14.86
N VAL A 16 -23.52 -37.49 -15.53
CA VAL A 16 -24.84 -36.90 -15.35
C VAL A 16 -25.66 -37.09 -16.63
N ARG A 17 -26.65 -37.94 -16.52
CA ARG A 17 -27.65 -38.24 -17.54
C ARG A 17 -28.56 -37.04 -17.83
N ALA A 18 -28.77 -36.81 -19.11
CA ALA A 18 -29.80 -35.96 -19.65
C ALA A 18 -31.20 -36.57 -19.46
N ALA A 19 -32.15 -35.76 -19.00
CA ALA A 19 -33.57 -36.06 -19.09
C ALA A 19 -34.24 -35.12 -20.08
N ARG A 20 -34.72 -35.69 -21.19
CA ARG A 20 -35.66 -35.03 -22.11
C ARG A 20 -37.06 -35.24 -21.55
N GLY A 21 -37.87 -34.18 -21.53
CA GLY A 21 -39.31 -34.23 -21.30
C GLY A 21 -40.02 -33.34 -22.29
N SER A 22 -40.67 -33.95 -23.23
CA SER A 22 -41.57 -33.37 -24.22
C SER A 22 -42.98 -33.17 -23.62
N GLY A 23 -43.67 -32.11 -24.05
CA GLY A 23 -45.10 -31.97 -23.78
C GLY A 23 -45.66 -30.60 -24.16
N GLY A 24 -46.18 -30.48 -25.38
CA GLY A 24 -46.89 -29.31 -25.85
C GLY A 24 -48.31 -29.24 -25.32
N ALA A 25 -48.83 -28.06 -25.15
CA ALA A 25 -50.25 -27.77 -25.20
C ALA A 25 -50.47 -26.31 -25.65
N ALA A 26 -51.04 -26.20 -26.81
CA ALA A 26 -51.50 -24.92 -27.36
C ALA A 26 -52.81 -24.54 -26.68
N HIS A 27 -52.87 -23.37 -26.07
CA HIS A 27 -54.14 -22.72 -25.69
C HIS A 27 -54.33 -21.46 -26.47
N ARG A 28 -55.51 -21.41 -27.15
CA ARG A 28 -56.06 -20.30 -27.95
C ARG A 28 -56.40 -19.11 -27.06
N LEU A 29 -56.16 -17.93 -27.54
CA LEU A 29 -56.59 -16.66 -27.00
C LEU A 29 -58.04 -16.37 -27.46
N PRO A 30 -58.86 -15.77 -26.58
CA PRO A 30 -60.05 -14.98 -27.03
C PRO A 30 -59.70 -13.51 -27.17
N PRO A 31 -60.45 -12.77 -28.03
CA PRO A 31 -60.17 -11.39 -28.31
C PRO A 31 -60.92 -10.43 -27.37
N ASP A 32 -60.43 -9.18 -27.41
CA ASP A 32 -61.02 -7.94 -26.93
C ASP A 32 -61.09 -7.67 -25.43
N HIS A 33 -60.32 -6.63 -25.06
CA HIS A 33 -60.88 -5.44 -24.44
C HIS A 33 -59.82 -4.30 -24.41
N GLN A 34 -60.33 -3.16 -24.81
CA GLN A 34 -59.79 -1.81 -24.90
C GLN A 34 -58.89 -1.37 -23.73
N GLY A 35 -57.78 -0.79 -24.08
CA GLY A 35 -57.29 0.50 -23.61
C GLY A 35 -57.05 0.68 -22.11
N ILE A 36 -55.81 0.51 -21.67
CA ILE A 36 -55.24 1.38 -20.65
C ILE A 36 -53.80 1.60 -21.01
N CYS A 37 -53.50 2.82 -21.48
CA CYS A 37 -52.15 3.30 -21.72
C CYS A 37 -51.50 3.53 -20.34
N VAL A 38 -50.84 2.52 -19.79
CA VAL A 38 -49.99 2.66 -18.59
C VAL A 38 -48.68 3.23 -19.05
N ILE A 39 -48.51 4.54 -18.86
CA ILE A 39 -47.23 5.23 -18.96
C ILE A 39 -46.38 4.68 -17.82
N LEU A 40 -45.57 3.68 -18.12
CA LEU A 40 -44.44 3.27 -17.28
C LEU A 40 -43.40 4.39 -17.32
N CYS A 41 -43.48 5.34 -16.39
CA CYS A 41 -42.36 6.20 -16.04
C CYS A 41 -41.24 5.31 -15.52
N GLY A 42 -40.34 4.93 -16.43
CA GLY A 42 -39.07 4.32 -16.10
C GLY A 42 -38.23 5.35 -15.34
N VAL A 43 -38.22 5.24 -14.02
CA VAL A 43 -37.21 5.91 -13.20
C VAL A 43 -35.89 5.23 -13.51
N ALA A 44 -35.16 5.79 -14.48
CA ALA A 44 -33.77 5.45 -14.67
C ALA A 44 -33.01 5.95 -13.43
N LEU A 45 -32.75 5.06 -12.47
CA LEU A 45 -31.75 5.29 -11.44
C LEU A 45 -30.39 5.43 -12.18
N LEU A 46 -29.97 6.66 -12.42
CA LEU A 46 -28.60 6.97 -12.75
C LEU A 46 -27.77 6.63 -11.52
N LEU A 47 -27.22 5.42 -11.50
CA LEU A 47 -26.09 5.07 -10.63
C LEU A 47 -24.93 5.95 -11.08
N SER A 48 -24.80 7.12 -10.45
CA SER A 48 -23.58 7.91 -10.52
C SER A 48 -22.49 7.04 -9.86
N ALA A 49 -21.73 6.30 -10.67
CA ALA A 49 -20.48 5.76 -10.20
C ALA A 49 -19.60 6.99 -9.95
N ASP A 50 -19.43 7.36 -8.69
CA ASP A 50 -18.40 8.29 -8.28
C ASP A 50 -17.09 7.68 -8.76
N LEU A 51 -16.54 8.24 -9.85
CA LEU A 51 -15.18 7.98 -10.27
C LEU A 51 -14.30 8.52 -9.15
N VAL A 52 -13.95 7.66 -8.20
CA VAL A 52 -12.90 7.96 -7.23
C VAL A 52 -11.66 8.23 -8.05
N SER A 53 -11.36 9.51 -8.24
CA SER A 53 -10.15 9.94 -8.93
C SER A 53 -8.97 9.38 -8.14
N ALA A 54 -8.15 8.56 -8.78
CA ALA A 54 -6.92 8.07 -8.17
C ALA A 54 -6.15 9.28 -7.64
N THR A 55 -5.85 9.29 -6.33
CA THR A 55 -5.11 10.39 -5.71
C THR A 55 -3.78 10.55 -6.42
N ASP A 56 -3.59 11.69 -7.10
CA ASP A 56 -2.31 12.00 -7.73
C ASP A 56 -1.28 12.30 -6.62
N ILE A 57 -0.21 11.50 -6.60
CA ILE A 57 0.84 11.63 -5.60
C ILE A 57 1.97 12.43 -6.22
N ASP A 58 2.17 13.61 -5.69
CA ASP A 58 3.23 14.53 -6.08
C ASP A 58 4.14 14.91 -4.89
N ALA A 59 5.04 15.86 -5.10
CA ALA A 59 5.96 16.32 -4.07
C ALA A 59 5.25 16.93 -2.85
N SER A 60 4.07 17.53 -3.01
CA SER A 60 3.29 18.14 -1.92
C SER A 60 2.67 17.10 -0.99
N SER A 61 2.54 15.85 -1.45
CA SER A 61 2.10 14.71 -0.63
C SER A 61 3.06 14.38 0.51
N PHE A 62 4.30 14.89 0.45
CA PHE A 62 5.37 14.58 1.41
C PHE A 62 5.81 15.85 2.16
N ARG A 63 5.18 16.13 3.27
CA ARG A 63 5.46 17.28 4.14
C ARG A 63 6.54 16.97 5.19
N CYS A 64 6.87 17.95 6.03
CA CYS A 64 7.70 17.76 7.23
C CYS A 64 7.27 16.48 7.97
N ILE A 65 8.22 15.59 8.23
CA ILE A 65 7.92 14.25 8.80
C ILE A 65 7.27 14.37 10.19
N THR A 66 7.67 15.35 11.00
CA THR A 66 7.11 15.51 12.35
C THR A 66 5.70 16.13 12.39
N LYS A 67 5.17 16.55 11.22
CA LYS A 67 3.74 16.93 11.07
C LYS A 67 2.83 15.75 10.76
N MET A 68 3.40 14.58 10.53
CA MET A 68 2.67 13.31 10.44
C MET A 68 2.47 12.73 11.84
N THR A 69 1.66 11.69 11.97
CA THR A 69 1.40 11.03 13.26
C THR A 69 2.49 10.01 13.58
N PRO A 70 3.18 10.12 14.73
CA PRO A 70 4.23 9.19 15.11
C PRO A 70 3.65 7.83 15.51
N VAL A 71 4.29 6.75 15.04
CA VAL A 71 4.02 5.37 15.45
C VAL A 71 5.37 4.71 15.77
N ARG A 72 5.66 4.47 17.04
CA ARG A 72 6.94 3.88 17.50
C ARG A 72 8.18 4.63 16.98
N GLN A 73 8.76 4.22 15.86
CA GLN A 73 9.94 4.84 15.27
C GLN A 73 9.72 5.46 13.89
N PHE A 74 8.53 5.31 13.32
CA PHE A 74 8.17 5.87 12.02
C PHE A 74 6.96 6.80 12.13
N TYR A 75 6.59 7.43 11.05
CA TYR A 75 5.46 8.34 10.96
C TYR A 75 4.47 7.89 9.91
N VAL A 76 3.18 8.11 10.16
CA VAL A 76 2.10 7.78 9.25
C VAL A 76 1.22 8.99 8.94
N ASP A 77 0.64 8.97 7.75
CA ASP A 77 -0.40 9.88 7.29
C ASP A 77 -1.37 9.12 6.39
N ASN A 78 -2.43 9.79 5.94
CA ASN A 78 -3.30 9.22 4.91
C ASN A 78 -3.78 10.31 3.94
N LEU A 79 -3.45 10.15 2.65
CA LEU A 79 -3.77 11.12 1.60
C LEU A 79 -5.24 11.13 1.20
N GLN A 80 -6.01 10.13 1.62
CA GLN A 80 -7.45 10.00 1.35
C GLN A 80 -8.31 10.27 2.59
N GLY A 81 -7.70 10.82 3.66
CA GLY A 81 -8.42 11.21 4.89
C GLY A 81 -8.76 10.06 5.85
N ASN A 82 -8.27 8.84 5.60
CA ASN A 82 -8.54 7.67 6.43
C ASN A 82 -7.40 7.37 7.42
N LEU A 83 -6.97 8.40 8.16
CA LEU A 83 -5.84 8.29 9.10
C LEU A 83 -6.12 7.31 10.23
N ASP A 84 -7.34 7.27 10.76
CA ASP A 84 -7.69 6.37 11.87
C ASP A 84 -7.52 4.90 11.48
N ALA A 85 -7.93 4.50 10.27
CA ALA A 85 -7.73 3.15 9.79
C ALA A 85 -6.24 2.85 9.51
N THR A 86 -5.47 3.84 9.05
CA THR A 86 -4.00 3.71 8.91
C THR A 86 -3.34 3.48 10.28
N LEU A 87 -3.74 4.24 11.30
CA LEU A 87 -3.25 4.08 12.67
C LEU A 87 -3.66 2.75 13.27
N ALA A 88 -4.90 2.29 13.04
CA ALA A 88 -5.35 0.98 13.47
C ALA A 88 -4.49 -0.15 12.86
N ALA A 89 -4.19 -0.07 11.56
CA ALA A 89 -3.30 -1.02 10.89
C ALA A 89 -1.88 -0.97 11.47
N ALA A 90 -1.31 0.23 11.61
CA ALA A 90 0.03 0.44 12.12
C ALA A 90 0.22 -0.05 13.57
N ASN A 91 -0.81 0.00 14.41
CA ASN A 91 -0.77 -0.42 15.82
C ASN A 91 -1.27 -1.86 16.04
N SER A 92 -1.67 -2.57 15.00
CA SER A 92 -2.12 -3.96 15.11
C SER A 92 -0.95 -4.87 15.55
N LYS A 93 -1.14 -5.62 16.63
CA LYS A 93 -0.15 -6.60 17.10
C LYS A 93 -0.17 -7.90 16.30
N ALA A 94 -1.24 -8.16 15.58
CA ALA A 94 -1.40 -9.34 14.73
C ALA A 94 -1.05 -9.08 13.26
N GLY A 95 -0.71 -7.84 12.93
CA GLY A 95 -0.62 -7.36 11.56
C GLY A 95 -1.97 -6.91 11.02
N ALA A 96 -1.94 -6.17 9.94
CA ALA A 96 -3.13 -5.72 9.21
C ALA A 96 -2.74 -5.23 7.81
N VAL A 97 -3.72 -5.19 6.90
CA VAL A 97 -3.59 -4.55 5.60
C VAL A 97 -3.85 -3.06 5.77
N TYR A 98 -2.95 -2.22 5.28
CA TYR A 98 -3.12 -0.78 5.32
C TYR A 98 -4.17 -0.31 4.30
N PRO A 99 -5.02 0.67 4.66
CA PRO A 99 -5.99 1.23 3.72
C PRO A 99 -5.31 2.05 2.61
N PRO A 100 -5.95 2.21 1.43
CA PRO A 100 -5.49 3.13 0.41
C PRO A 100 -5.25 4.54 0.96
N GLY A 101 -4.27 5.24 0.40
CA GLY A 101 -3.84 6.56 0.85
C GLY A 101 -2.87 6.54 2.03
N SER A 102 -2.64 5.42 2.70
CA SER A 102 -1.66 5.34 3.80
C SER A 102 -0.27 5.74 3.32
N VAL A 103 0.36 6.65 4.05
CA VAL A 103 1.77 7.07 3.87
C VAL A 103 2.56 6.60 5.07
N ILE A 104 3.71 6.00 4.82
CA ILE A 104 4.66 5.59 5.86
C ILE A 104 6.02 6.20 5.55
N GLN A 105 6.63 6.88 6.52
CA GLN A 105 7.99 7.40 6.45
C GLN A 105 8.76 7.04 7.72
N LEU A 106 9.92 6.40 7.54
CA LEU A 106 10.88 6.19 8.62
C LEU A 106 11.85 7.37 8.73
N ILE A 107 12.31 7.85 7.58
CA ILE A 107 13.19 9.01 7.44
C ILE A 107 12.64 9.98 6.39
N PRO A 108 13.03 11.27 6.44
CA PRO A 108 12.51 12.27 5.50
C PRO A 108 12.72 11.96 4.02
N GLY A 109 13.81 11.26 3.69
CA GLY A 109 14.20 10.97 2.31
C GLY A 109 13.53 9.76 1.68
N GLU A 110 12.74 8.99 2.42
CA GLU A 110 12.11 7.77 1.93
C GLU A 110 10.64 7.71 2.35
N ALA A 111 9.77 7.25 1.46
CA ALA A 111 8.35 7.03 1.75
C ALA A 111 7.83 5.80 1.03
N MET A 112 6.77 5.21 1.57
CA MET A 112 5.91 4.29 0.85
C MET A 112 4.46 4.75 0.97
N VAL A 113 3.70 4.61 -0.12
CA VAL A 113 2.29 5.03 -0.19
C VAL A 113 1.45 3.87 -0.68
N LYS A 114 0.40 3.55 0.07
CA LYS A 114 -0.60 2.55 -0.32
C LYS A 114 -1.49 3.14 -1.40
N ARG A 115 -1.41 2.59 -2.60
CA ARG A 115 -2.24 2.98 -3.74
C ARG A 115 -3.60 2.30 -3.67
N ASP A 116 -4.50 2.69 -4.55
CA ASP A 116 -5.79 2.04 -4.69
C ASP A 116 -5.63 0.56 -5.09
N ARG A 117 -6.59 -0.25 -4.69
CA ARG A 117 -6.59 -1.69 -4.96
C ARG A 117 -6.39 -1.99 -6.46
N GLY A 118 -5.45 -2.88 -6.73
CA GLY A 118 -5.12 -3.33 -8.09
C GLY A 118 -4.02 -2.50 -8.76
N PHE A 119 -3.38 -1.56 -8.04
CA PHE A 119 -2.25 -0.80 -8.56
C PHE A 119 -1.06 -1.71 -8.89
N ASN A 120 -0.65 -2.57 -7.96
CA ASN A 120 0.42 -3.55 -8.18
C ASN A 120 0.31 -4.70 -7.19
N ALA A 121 -0.01 -5.89 -7.70
CA ALA A 121 -0.21 -7.07 -6.87
C ALA A 121 1.09 -7.55 -6.17
N ALA A 122 2.26 -7.40 -6.82
CA ALA A 122 3.53 -7.85 -6.26
C ALA A 122 3.94 -7.04 -5.03
N THR A 123 3.61 -5.74 -5.00
CA THR A 123 3.90 -4.84 -3.88
C THR A 123 2.69 -4.65 -2.96
N HIS A 124 1.65 -5.48 -3.06
CA HIS A 124 0.39 -5.28 -2.32
C HIS A 124 -0.14 -3.86 -2.47
N ASP A 125 -0.04 -3.29 -3.66
CA ASP A 125 -0.41 -1.92 -3.99
C ASP A 125 0.45 -0.82 -3.31
N TRP A 126 1.59 -1.15 -2.72
CA TRP A 126 2.54 -0.14 -2.26
C TRP A 126 3.37 0.43 -3.42
N GLU A 127 3.52 1.75 -3.43
CA GLU A 127 4.46 2.50 -4.24
C GLU A 127 5.55 3.08 -3.34
N PHE A 128 6.81 2.94 -3.74
CA PHE A 128 7.98 3.41 -3.00
C PHE A 128 8.52 4.70 -3.61
N PHE A 129 9.03 5.57 -2.74
CA PHE A 129 9.53 6.89 -3.11
C PHE A 129 10.89 7.14 -2.47
N GLU A 130 11.85 7.60 -3.28
CA GLU A 130 13.08 8.22 -2.85
C GLU A 130 12.93 9.74 -3.04
N LEU A 131 13.15 10.49 -1.97
CA LEU A 131 12.86 11.92 -1.90
C LEU A 131 14.12 12.74 -1.65
N ASP A 132 14.27 13.85 -2.37
CA ASP A 132 15.19 14.91 -2.01
C ASP A 132 14.42 15.97 -1.21
N VAL A 133 14.88 16.23 0.01
CA VAL A 133 14.24 17.16 0.93
C VAL A 133 15.13 18.35 1.22
N SER A 134 14.55 19.54 1.25
CA SER A 134 15.24 20.81 1.50
C SER A 134 14.31 21.81 2.19
N LYS A 135 14.83 22.98 2.56
CA LYS A 135 13.98 24.10 3.04
C LYS A 135 12.94 24.53 2.00
N GLY A 136 13.21 24.31 0.71
CA GLY A 136 12.26 24.60 -0.38
C GLY A 136 11.20 23.51 -0.58
N GLY A 137 11.17 22.48 0.24
CA GLY A 137 10.20 21.40 0.16
C GLY A 137 10.80 20.07 -0.32
N THR A 138 9.95 19.25 -0.93
CA THR A 138 10.27 17.91 -1.42
C THR A 138 10.40 17.91 -2.93
N LYS A 139 11.33 17.07 -3.44
CA LYS A 139 11.34 16.62 -4.85
C LYS A 139 11.32 15.09 -4.86
N ILE A 140 10.47 14.50 -5.69
CA ILE A 140 10.49 13.05 -5.93
C ILE A 140 11.69 12.77 -6.81
N ARG A 141 12.72 12.13 -6.26
CA ARG A 141 13.92 11.73 -6.99
C ARG A 141 13.68 10.46 -7.80
N LYS A 142 13.01 9.49 -7.20
CA LYS A 142 12.58 8.26 -7.84
C LYS A 142 11.27 7.78 -7.22
N ARG A 143 10.42 7.16 -8.02
CA ARG A 143 9.21 6.47 -7.57
C ARG A 143 8.98 5.21 -8.40
N GLY A 144 8.31 4.23 -7.82
CA GLY A 144 7.99 2.98 -8.51
C GLY A 144 7.57 1.88 -7.56
N THR A 145 7.50 0.67 -8.07
CA THR A 145 7.06 -0.50 -7.31
C THR A 145 8.24 -1.38 -6.92
N THR A 146 8.87 -2.08 -7.86
CA THR A 146 9.90 -3.09 -7.58
C THR A 146 11.32 -2.64 -7.89
N ASP A 147 11.51 -1.48 -8.53
CA ASP A 147 12.78 -1.01 -9.09
C ASP A 147 13.38 0.22 -8.39
N VAL A 148 12.77 0.68 -7.30
CA VAL A 148 13.29 1.82 -6.53
C VAL A 148 14.45 1.37 -5.67
N VAL A 149 15.60 2.04 -5.88
CA VAL A 149 16.81 1.88 -5.08
C VAL A 149 17.02 3.17 -4.30
N ASN A 150 17.14 3.04 -2.99
CA ASN A 150 17.34 4.17 -2.09
C ASN A 150 18.80 4.66 -2.12
N ARG A 151 19.08 5.79 -1.44
CA ARG A 151 20.42 6.39 -1.39
C ARG A 151 21.48 5.54 -0.67
N PHE A 152 21.06 4.52 0.09
CA PHE A 152 21.95 3.55 0.73
C PHE A 152 22.27 2.35 -0.18
N GLY A 153 21.77 2.35 -1.43
CA GLY A 153 21.98 1.28 -2.41
C GLY A 153 21.05 0.08 -2.23
N GLY A 154 20.09 0.14 -1.31
CA GLY A 154 19.12 -0.91 -1.06
C GLY A 154 17.90 -0.81 -2.00
N ASN A 155 17.45 -1.95 -2.54
CA ASN A 155 16.17 -2.02 -3.25
C ASN A 155 15.03 -2.00 -2.22
N CYS A 156 14.14 -1.01 -2.31
CA CYS A 156 13.05 -0.81 -1.35
C CYS A 156 12.16 -2.05 -1.27
N PHE A 157 11.60 -2.49 -2.40
CA PHE A 157 10.74 -3.67 -2.43
C PHE A 157 11.48 -4.93 -1.98
N GLY A 158 12.72 -5.14 -2.42
CA GLY A 158 13.49 -6.33 -2.04
C GLY A 158 13.68 -6.48 -0.53
N CYS A 159 13.84 -5.37 0.20
CA CYS A 159 13.87 -5.39 1.66
C CYS A 159 12.45 -5.61 2.23
N HIS A 160 11.48 -4.83 1.80
CA HIS A 160 10.10 -4.86 2.32
C HIS A 160 9.38 -6.20 2.05
N ALA A 161 9.71 -6.89 0.95
CA ALA A 161 9.18 -8.22 0.63
C ALA A 161 9.59 -9.31 1.65
N SER A 162 10.57 -9.04 2.52
CA SER A 162 10.97 -9.94 3.60
C SER A 162 10.03 -9.86 4.82
N ALA A 163 9.16 -8.87 4.90
CA ALA A 163 8.18 -8.79 5.97
C ALA A 163 7.22 -9.98 5.92
N GLY A 164 6.88 -10.54 7.08
CA GLY A 164 5.85 -11.58 7.17
C GLY A 164 4.53 -11.10 6.53
N ALA A 165 3.80 -12.03 5.91
CA ALA A 165 2.61 -11.70 5.09
C ALA A 165 1.55 -10.86 5.84
N GLN A 166 1.43 -11.03 7.15
CA GLN A 166 0.49 -10.28 7.99
C GLN A 166 0.84 -8.79 8.13
N TRP A 167 2.08 -8.38 7.85
CA TRP A 167 2.58 -7.02 8.04
C TRP A 167 2.45 -6.12 6.79
N ASP A 168 1.82 -6.63 5.74
CA ASP A 168 1.55 -5.87 4.50
C ASP A 168 2.79 -5.13 3.97
N LEU A 169 3.93 -5.81 3.93
CA LEU A 169 5.26 -5.29 3.53
C LEU A 169 5.81 -4.17 4.43
N VAL A 170 5.26 -3.93 5.61
CA VAL A 170 5.79 -2.92 6.53
C VAL A 170 6.84 -3.54 7.45
N CYS A 171 8.07 -3.08 7.29
CA CYS A 171 9.23 -3.54 8.06
C CYS A 171 9.36 -2.86 9.40
N GLU A 172 9.34 -3.64 10.48
CA GLU A 172 9.74 -3.23 11.83
C GLU A 172 10.52 -4.35 12.51
N THR A 173 10.91 -4.09 13.76
CA THR A 173 11.50 -5.13 14.61
C THR A 173 10.53 -6.31 14.70
N ASP A 174 11.03 -7.52 14.47
CA ASP A 174 10.28 -8.78 14.51
C ASP A 174 9.28 -9.00 13.33
N HIS A 175 9.26 -8.12 12.33
CA HIS A 175 8.46 -8.30 11.12
C HIS A 175 9.12 -9.22 10.07
N GLY A 176 10.35 -9.65 10.26
CA GLY A 176 11.09 -10.54 9.36
C GLY A 176 12.10 -9.84 8.45
N CYS A 177 12.15 -8.51 8.46
CA CYS A 177 13.08 -7.74 7.65
C CYS A 177 14.50 -7.72 8.25
N ALA A 178 15.51 -7.61 7.38
CA ALA A 178 16.89 -7.43 7.81
C ALA A 178 17.07 -6.11 8.58
N PRO A 179 18.00 -6.07 9.56
CA PRO A 179 18.33 -4.83 10.26
C PRO A 179 18.80 -3.74 9.29
N LEU A 180 18.39 -2.51 9.56
CA LEU A 180 18.84 -1.35 8.79
C LEU A 180 20.31 -1.04 9.10
N PRO A 181 21.07 -0.49 8.13
CA PRO A 181 22.45 -0.06 8.36
C PRO A 181 22.56 1.18 9.26
N VAL A 182 21.44 1.82 9.59
CA VAL A 182 21.36 3.01 10.43
C VAL A 182 20.82 2.68 11.82
N THR A 183 21.38 3.30 12.84
CA THR A 183 20.94 3.12 14.24
C THR A 183 19.65 3.90 14.52
N ARG A 184 18.94 3.53 15.59
CA ARG A 184 17.77 4.29 16.06
C ARG A 184 18.10 5.76 16.39
N ALA A 185 19.30 6.04 16.87
CA ALA A 185 19.76 7.41 17.15
C ALA A 185 19.90 8.20 15.84
N MET A 186 20.51 7.61 14.79
CA MET A 186 20.61 8.20 13.46
C MET A 186 19.23 8.46 12.83
N ILE A 187 18.31 7.50 12.94
CA ILE A 187 16.93 7.67 12.45
C ILE A 187 16.29 8.88 13.11
N ARG A 188 16.36 8.99 14.45
CA ARG A 188 15.80 10.13 15.18
C ARG A 188 16.48 11.45 14.82
N ALA A 189 17.80 11.46 14.61
CA ALA A 189 18.51 12.66 14.15
C ALA A 189 17.98 13.10 12.76
N LEU A 190 17.87 12.20 11.80
CA LEU A 190 17.28 12.47 10.49
C LEU A 190 15.86 13.04 10.59
N GLN A 191 15.03 12.50 11.47
CA GLN A 191 13.66 12.99 11.68
C GLN A 191 13.63 14.40 12.28
N ARG A 192 14.46 14.67 13.30
CA ARG A 192 14.53 16.00 13.96
C ARG A 192 15.15 17.07 13.08
N THR A 193 16.00 16.68 12.17
CA THR A 193 16.72 17.61 11.26
C THR A 193 16.06 17.75 9.91
N ASP A 194 14.84 17.23 9.71
CA ASP A 194 14.11 17.37 8.45
C ASP A 194 14.00 18.86 8.07
N PRO A 195 14.65 19.30 6.98
CA PRO A 195 14.72 20.70 6.62
C PRO A 195 13.38 21.31 6.19
N ARG A 196 12.36 20.51 5.98
CA ARG A 196 10.99 20.95 5.65
C ARG A 196 10.20 21.38 6.89
N CYS A 197 10.71 21.07 8.08
CA CYS A 197 10.08 21.46 9.34
C CYS A 197 10.37 22.91 9.70
N ASP A 198 9.46 23.54 10.46
CA ASP A 198 9.59 24.95 10.84
C ASP A 198 10.83 25.23 11.70
N ASN A 199 11.16 24.29 12.59
CA ASN A 199 12.30 24.37 13.52
C ASN A 199 13.10 23.07 13.53
N PRO A 200 13.87 22.76 12.48
CA PRO A 200 14.70 21.57 12.47
C PRO A 200 15.79 21.67 13.55
N SER A 201 16.12 20.52 14.16
CA SER A 201 17.20 20.48 15.16
C SER A 201 18.53 20.92 14.55
N THR A 202 19.28 21.69 15.33
CA THR A 202 20.67 22.09 15.02
C THR A 202 21.63 21.68 16.14
N SER A 203 21.24 20.67 16.96
CA SER A 203 22.08 20.22 18.07
C SER A 203 23.41 19.64 17.57
N PRO A 204 24.53 19.84 18.32
CA PRO A 204 25.81 19.21 17.97
C PRO A 204 25.75 17.68 17.91
N GLU A 205 24.93 17.06 18.76
CA GLU A 205 24.72 15.61 18.77
C GLU A 205 24.09 15.13 17.46
N ASP A 206 23.01 15.79 17.01
CA ASP A 206 22.36 15.45 15.74
C ASP A 206 23.30 15.68 14.55
N ALA A 207 24.09 16.77 14.56
CA ALA A 207 25.07 17.04 13.52
C ALA A 207 26.14 15.93 13.43
N GLU A 208 26.59 15.38 14.55
CA GLU A 208 27.55 14.28 14.56
C GLU A 208 26.92 12.97 14.04
N LEU A 209 25.66 12.67 14.43
CA LEU A 209 24.94 11.52 13.92
C LEU A 209 24.71 11.60 12.41
N LEU A 210 24.41 12.80 11.88
CA LEU A 210 24.26 13.00 10.43
C LEU A 210 25.58 12.77 9.67
N LYS A 211 26.74 13.16 10.22
CA LYS A 211 28.04 12.87 9.62
C LYS A 211 28.28 11.34 9.53
N GLN A 212 27.85 10.60 10.54
CA GLN A 212 27.93 9.13 10.51
C GLN A 212 27.02 8.55 9.42
N VAL A 213 25.79 9.08 9.26
CA VAL A 213 24.89 8.69 8.15
C VAL A 213 25.55 8.98 6.79
N GLU A 214 26.17 10.17 6.61
CA GLU A 214 26.88 10.51 5.37
C GLU A 214 28.02 9.53 5.06
N GLN A 215 28.70 8.99 6.08
CA GLN A 215 29.75 7.99 5.88
C GLN A 215 29.19 6.68 5.34
N LEU A 216 27.98 6.28 5.77
CA LEU A 216 27.30 5.09 5.26
C LEU A 216 26.85 5.24 3.80
N LEU A 217 26.65 6.49 3.34
CA LEU A 217 26.24 6.80 1.96
C LEU A 217 27.44 6.84 0.98
N LYS A 218 28.67 6.83 1.48
CA LYS A 218 29.86 6.83 0.61
C LYS A 218 30.11 5.41 0.07
N PRO A 219 30.33 5.25 -1.24
CA PRO A 219 30.69 3.95 -1.77
C PRO A 219 31.99 3.44 -1.10
N PRO A 220 32.14 2.14 -0.91
CA PRO A 220 33.41 1.57 -0.45
C PRO A 220 34.53 1.99 -1.39
N ARG A 221 35.65 2.42 -0.82
CA ARG A 221 36.88 2.79 -1.58
C ARG A 221 37.54 1.56 -2.15
#